data_1e2163872d24ba59906d8e472e7d0517
#
_entry.id   1e2163872d24ba59906d8e472e7d0517
#
_cell.length_a   1.000
_cell.length_b   1.000
_cell.length_c   1.000
_cell.angle_alpha   90.00
_cell.angle_beta   90.00
_cell.angle_gamma   90.00
#
_symmetry.space_group_name_H-M   'P 1'
#
loop_
_entity.id
_entity.type
_entity.pdbx_description
1 polymer ?
#
loop_
_entity_poly.entity_id
_entity_poly.type
_entity_poly.pdbx_seq_one_letter_code
_entity_poly.pdbx_strand_id
1 'polypeptide(L)'
;MQQHTIHIAGGVARNPLVRLSNPVTLDFLDGEHIAIVGSNGAGKSLLVDLLTGKYPLRDGTLVYDFRPSATQTAYDNIKYIAFRDTYGSADANYYYQQRWNAHDQEDAPLVCDLLGEVKDESLRQQLFELFRIEPMLGKKVILLSSGELRKFQLTKTLLTDPRVLIMDNPFIGLDAATRELLYTVLEKLAQLASLQIVLVLSMLDDIPSFITLL
;
A
#
# COMPACT_ATOMS: atom_id res chain seq x y z
N MET A 1 -25.59 -12.29 0.26
CA MET A 1 -25.20 -11.00 0.89
C MET A 1 -23.76 -10.77 0.49
N GLN A 2 -23.46 -9.61 -0.06
CA GLN A 2 -22.08 -9.24 -0.42
C GLN A 2 -21.28 -9.07 0.87
N GLN A 3 -20.07 -9.60 0.93
CA GLN A 3 -19.21 -9.55 2.11
C GLN A 3 -18.55 -8.17 2.19
N HIS A 4 -18.51 -7.58 3.38
CA HIS A 4 -17.78 -6.34 3.62
C HIS A 4 -16.37 -6.67 4.12
N THR A 5 -15.33 -6.23 3.42
CA THR A 5 -13.94 -6.38 3.88
C THR A 5 -13.63 -5.41 5.03
N ILE A 6 -14.10 -4.16 4.90
CA ILE A 6 -14.01 -3.13 5.94
C ILE A 6 -15.36 -2.40 6.00
N HIS A 7 -15.94 -2.29 7.18
CA HIS A 7 -17.15 -1.51 7.42
C HIS A 7 -16.92 -0.53 8.56
N ILE A 8 -17.09 0.76 8.30
CA ILE A 8 -17.08 1.80 9.33
C ILE A 8 -18.40 2.56 9.29
N ALA A 9 -19.09 2.64 10.43
CA ALA A 9 -20.35 3.35 10.57
C ALA A 9 -20.28 4.41 11.66
N GLY A 10 -20.47 5.68 11.29
CA GLY A 10 -20.46 6.82 12.20
C GLY A 10 -19.14 7.01 12.94
N GLY A 11 -18.02 6.63 12.33
CA GLY A 11 -16.70 6.62 12.96
C GLY A 11 -16.21 8.03 13.31
N VAL A 12 -15.88 8.26 14.58
CA VAL A 12 -15.24 9.49 15.08
C VAL A 12 -14.00 9.10 15.87
N ALA A 13 -12.85 9.66 15.52
CA ALA A 13 -11.60 9.40 16.23
C ALA A 13 -11.70 9.80 17.71
N ARG A 14 -11.11 9.00 18.61
CA ARG A 14 -11.01 9.32 20.03
C ARG A 14 -10.13 10.52 20.28
N ASN A 15 -9.03 10.68 19.53
CA ASN A 15 -8.14 11.80 19.67
C ASN A 15 -8.80 13.07 19.09
N PRO A 16 -9.05 14.14 19.89
CA PRO A 16 -9.71 15.35 19.43
C PRO A 16 -8.86 16.16 18.43
N LEU A 17 -7.57 15.91 18.33
CA LEU A 17 -6.68 16.54 17.34
C LEU A 17 -6.76 15.86 15.97
N VAL A 18 -7.34 14.65 15.90
CA VAL A 18 -7.55 13.88 14.68
C VAL A 18 -9.03 13.95 14.32
N ARG A 19 -9.43 14.98 13.57
CA ARG A 19 -10.84 15.19 13.22
C ARG A 19 -11.02 15.27 11.71
N LEU A 20 -11.94 14.46 11.21
CA LEU A 20 -12.62 14.72 9.94
C LEU A 20 -13.84 15.60 10.21
N SER A 21 -14.27 16.34 9.19
CA SER A 21 -15.40 17.30 9.31
C SER A 21 -16.70 16.64 9.73
N ASN A 22 -16.90 15.39 9.30
CA ASN A 22 -18.09 14.59 9.59
C ASN A 22 -17.69 13.19 10.11
N PRO A 23 -18.57 12.50 10.85
CA PRO A 23 -18.40 11.09 11.15
C PRO A 23 -18.26 10.28 9.87
N VAL A 24 -17.38 9.29 9.86
CA VAL A 24 -17.08 8.46 8.68
C VAL A 24 -18.06 7.29 8.62
N THR A 25 -18.70 7.12 7.47
CA THR A 25 -19.50 5.92 7.16
C THR A 25 -19.11 5.47 5.77
N LEU A 26 -18.47 4.30 5.67
CA LEU A 26 -17.97 3.71 4.43
C LEU A 26 -18.05 2.19 4.50
N ASP A 27 -18.31 1.59 3.34
CA ASP A 27 -18.31 0.16 3.12
C ASP A 27 -17.32 -0.20 2.01
N PHE A 28 -16.38 -1.07 2.31
CA PHE A 28 -15.50 -1.69 1.33
C PHE A 28 -15.98 -3.11 1.11
N LEU A 29 -16.59 -3.37 -0.04
CA LEU A 29 -17.12 -4.68 -0.37
C LEU A 29 -16.02 -5.56 -0.96
N ASP A 30 -16.10 -6.85 -0.71
CA ASP A 30 -15.14 -7.80 -1.27
C ASP A 30 -15.17 -7.78 -2.80
N GLY A 31 -13.98 -7.76 -3.42
CA GLY A 31 -13.81 -7.64 -4.87
C GLY A 31 -13.88 -6.21 -5.43
N GLU A 32 -14.16 -5.19 -4.62
CA GLU A 32 -14.09 -3.80 -5.07
C GLU A 32 -12.67 -3.25 -4.94
N HIS A 33 -12.24 -2.48 -5.94
CA HIS A 33 -11.03 -1.67 -5.89
C HIS A 33 -11.44 -0.20 -5.78
N ILE A 34 -10.80 0.53 -4.87
CA ILE A 34 -11.31 1.82 -4.39
C ILE A 34 -10.27 2.91 -4.60
N ALA A 35 -10.71 4.09 -5.02
CA ALA A 35 -9.87 5.28 -4.99
C ALA A 35 -10.42 6.33 -4.01
N ILE A 36 -9.59 6.75 -3.07
CA ILE A 36 -9.84 7.88 -2.16
C ILE A 36 -9.17 9.09 -2.77
N VAL A 37 -9.97 10.00 -3.32
CA VAL A 37 -9.48 11.16 -4.06
C VAL A 37 -9.76 12.46 -3.32
N GLY A 38 -8.83 13.39 -3.37
CA GLY A 38 -9.01 14.72 -2.77
C GLY A 38 -7.73 15.53 -2.76
N SER A 39 -7.84 16.84 -2.60
CA SER A 39 -6.68 17.74 -2.51
C SER A 39 -5.79 17.43 -1.31
N ASN A 40 -4.56 17.94 -1.32
CA ASN A 40 -3.70 17.88 -0.15
C ASN A 40 -4.36 18.58 1.04
N GLY A 41 -4.32 17.95 2.21
CA GLY A 41 -4.99 18.46 3.40
C GLY A 41 -6.47 18.08 3.55
N ALA A 42 -7.10 17.41 2.57
CA ALA A 42 -8.50 16.98 2.63
C ALA A 42 -8.82 15.90 3.68
N GLY A 43 -7.82 15.39 4.39
CA GLY A 43 -8.03 14.37 5.43
C GLY A 43 -7.87 12.93 4.96
N LYS A 44 -7.41 12.68 3.73
CA LYS A 44 -7.23 11.32 3.18
C LYS A 44 -6.39 10.41 4.09
N SER A 45 -5.25 10.88 4.55
CA SER A 45 -4.38 10.10 5.44
C SER A 45 -5.04 9.83 6.79
N LEU A 46 -5.84 10.78 7.31
CA LEU A 46 -6.63 10.56 8.54
C LEU A 46 -7.71 9.51 8.34
N LEU A 47 -8.36 9.51 7.17
CA LEU A 47 -9.34 8.49 6.82
C LEU A 47 -8.67 7.10 6.77
N VAL A 48 -7.52 6.98 6.10
CA VAL A 48 -6.75 5.74 6.06
C VAL A 48 -6.34 5.29 7.47
N ASP A 49 -5.85 6.19 8.30
CA ASP A 49 -5.46 5.90 9.68
C ASP A 49 -6.66 5.40 10.55
N LEU A 50 -7.89 5.89 10.26
CA LEU A 50 -9.11 5.36 10.89
C LEU A 50 -9.45 3.96 10.34
N LEU A 51 -9.43 3.77 9.02
CA LEU A 51 -9.76 2.50 8.37
C LEU A 51 -8.79 1.37 8.73
N THR A 52 -7.53 1.70 8.98
CA THR A 52 -6.50 0.74 9.43
C THR A 52 -6.53 0.48 10.94
N GLY A 53 -7.40 1.18 11.70
CA GLY A 53 -7.49 1.05 13.15
C GLY A 53 -6.32 1.69 13.92
N LYS A 54 -5.48 2.47 13.27
CA LYS A 54 -4.37 3.19 13.92
C LYS A 54 -4.86 4.19 14.97
N TYR A 55 -6.00 4.82 14.72
CA TYR A 55 -6.68 5.65 15.71
C TYR A 55 -7.95 4.95 16.21
N PRO A 56 -8.06 4.68 17.52
CA PRO A 56 -9.28 4.11 18.09
C PRO A 56 -10.44 5.09 17.93
N LEU A 57 -11.63 4.56 17.70
CA LEU A 57 -12.85 5.34 17.64
C LEU A 57 -13.32 5.74 19.05
N ARG A 58 -13.89 6.94 19.15
CA ARG A 58 -14.70 7.39 20.29
C ARG A 58 -16.16 6.97 20.11
N ASP A 59 -16.68 7.20 18.90
CA ASP A 59 -18.05 6.91 18.51
C ASP A 59 -18.04 6.13 17.19
N GLY A 60 -19.11 5.39 16.94
CA GLY A 60 -19.26 4.55 15.76
C GLY A 60 -18.66 3.15 15.92
N THR A 61 -18.68 2.39 14.84
CA THR A 61 -18.18 1.01 14.77
C THR A 61 -17.22 0.85 13.61
N LEU A 62 -16.20 0.01 13.78
CA LEU A 62 -15.28 -0.42 12.72
C LEU A 62 -15.17 -1.94 12.78
N VAL A 63 -15.59 -2.60 11.72
CA VAL A 63 -15.62 -4.06 11.62
C VAL A 63 -14.82 -4.50 10.40
N TYR A 64 -14.08 -5.59 10.56
CA TYR A 64 -13.31 -6.23 9.51
C TYR A 64 -13.81 -7.64 9.27
N ASP A 65 -13.81 -8.07 8.01
CA ASP A 65 -14.01 -9.45 7.60
C ASP A 65 -13.02 -9.80 6.50
N PHE A 66 -11.90 -10.38 6.90
CA PHE A 66 -10.81 -10.72 6.00
C PHE A 66 -10.85 -12.16 5.50
N ARG A 67 -12.01 -12.84 5.62
CA ARG A 67 -12.13 -14.19 5.07
C ARG A 67 -11.77 -14.22 3.57
N PRO A 68 -11.06 -15.22 3.07
CA PRO A 68 -10.67 -16.48 3.74
C PRO A 68 -9.34 -16.42 4.52
N SER A 69 -8.78 -15.25 4.82
CA SER A 69 -7.54 -15.14 5.60
C SER A 69 -7.66 -15.88 6.94
N ALA A 70 -6.59 -16.58 7.32
CA ALA A 70 -6.51 -17.28 8.61
C ALA A 70 -6.51 -16.33 9.82
N THR A 71 -6.08 -15.08 9.62
CA THR A 71 -6.07 -14.05 10.65
C THR A 71 -7.11 -12.98 10.34
N GLN A 72 -7.74 -12.41 11.38
CA GLN A 72 -8.75 -11.38 11.23
C GLN A 72 -8.29 -10.02 11.80
N THR A 73 -6.96 -9.83 11.93
CA THR A 73 -6.40 -8.56 12.41
C THR A 73 -6.15 -7.60 11.25
N ALA A 74 -6.37 -6.31 11.45
CA ALA A 74 -6.03 -5.28 10.47
C ALA A 74 -4.52 -5.26 10.19
N TYR A 75 -3.68 -5.52 11.20
CA TYR A 75 -2.23 -5.55 11.08
C TYR A 75 -1.74 -6.58 10.06
N ASP A 76 -2.30 -7.79 10.06
CA ASP A 76 -1.90 -8.85 9.14
C ASP A 76 -2.46 -8.63 7.73
N ASN A 77 -3.71 -8.16 7.63
CA ASN A 77 -4.47 -8.14 6.39
C ASN A 77 -4.46 -6.81 5.65
N ILE A 78 -4.19 -5.69 6.32
CA ILE A 78 -4.11 -4.38 5.66
C ILE A 78 -2.64 -3.96 5.61
N LYS A 79 -2.13 -3.71 4.41
CA LYS A 79 -0.80 -3.14 4.23
C LYS A 79 -0.91 -1.75 3.59
N TYR A 80 -0.14 -0.82 4.12
CA TYR A 80 -0.11 0.56 3.66
C TYR A 80 1.27 0.93 3.16
N ILE A 81 1.35 1.46 1.94
CA ILE A 81 2.57 1.97 1.33
C ILE A 81 2.34 3.44 0.97
N ALA A 82 3.12 4.34 1.56
CA ALA A 82 3.15 5.75 1.17
C ALA A 82 4.33 6.02 0.23
N PHE A 83 4.01 6.46 -0.99
CA PHE A 83 5.01 6.94 -1.93
C PHE A 83 5.07 8.48 -1.81
N ARG A 84 6.15 9.00 -1.25
CA ARG A 84 6.35 10.43 -1.04
C ARG A 84 7.56 10.90 -1.81
N ASP A 85 7.49 12.09 -2.39
CA ASP A 85 8.64 12.75 -3.02
C ASP A 85 9.67 13.24 -2.01
N THR A 86 9.27 13.36 -0.75
CA THR A 86 10.10 13.92 0.31
C THR A 86 10.78 12.86 1.14
N TYR A 87 12.06 13.01 1.30
CA TYR A 87 12.95 12.36 2.23
C TYR A 87 12.47 12.55 3.68
N GLY A 88 11.65 11.65 4.24
CA GLY A 88 11.17 11.93 5.59
C GLY A 88 10.24 10.94 6.31
N SER A 89 10.18 9.65 5.99
CA SER A 89 9.50 8.66 6.85
C SER A 89 10.45 7.55 7.31
N ALA A 90 10.39 7.20 8.61
CA ALA A 90 11.49 6.53 9.31
C ALA A 90 11.89 5.12 8.83
N ASP A 91 11.03 4.38 8.13
CA ASP A 91 11.33 2.97 7.81
C ASP A 91 11.85 2.74 6.39
N ALA A 92 11.35 3.47 5.38
CA ALA A 92 11.92 3.44 4.03
C ALA A 92 13.13 4.37 3.90
N ASN A 93 13.22 5.39 4.77
CA ASN A 93 14.17 6.49 4.69
C ASN A 93 15.55 6.19 5.24
N TYR A 94 15.68 5.22 6.14
CA TYR A 94 17.01 4.86 6.64
C TYR A 94 17.94 4.49 5.48
N TYR A 95 17.43 3.74 4.49
CA TYR A 95 18.18 3.35 3.31
C TYR A 95 18.32 4.47 2.26
N TYR A 96 17.39 5.43 2.21
CA TYR A 96 17.50 6.58 1.31
C TYR A 96 18.47 7.65 1.80
N GLN A 97 18.51 7.91 3.10
CA GLN A 97 19.47 8.86 3.69
C GLN A 97 20.92 8.36 3.53
N GLN A 98 21.14 7.05 3.57
CA GLN A 98 22.46 6.45 3.30
C GLN A 98 22.93 6.69 1.86
N ARG A 99 22.04 6.92 0.90
CA ARG A 99 22.40 7.22 -0.50
C ARG A 99 23.27 8.48 -0.63
N TRP A 100 23.15 9.41 0.31
CA TRP A 100 23.93 10.66 0.37
C TRP A 100 25.15 10.58 1.28
N ASN A 101 25.21 9.61 2.19
CA ASN A 101 26.33 9.37 3.07
C ASN A 101 27.23 8.28 2.44
N ALA A 102 28.18 8.73 1.61
CA ALA A 102 29.06 7.84 0.81
C ALA A 102 29.89 6.83 1.59
N HIS A 103 29.88 6.87 2.93
CA HIS A 103 30.69 6.01 3.79
C HIS A 103 30.05 4.66 4.17
N ASP A 104 28.73 4.50 4.04
CA ASP A 104 28.02 3.29 4.50
C ASP A 104 27.55 2.35 3.39
N GLN A 105 28.11 2.51 2.16
CA GLN A 105 27.68 1.68 1.00
C GLN A 105 28.07 0.19 1.14
N GLU A 106 29.07 -0.13 1.94
CA GLU A 106 29.55 -1.51 2.07
C GLU A 106 28.58 -2.40 2.85
N ASP A 107 27.87 -1.85 3.85
CA ASP A 107 26.95 -2.58 4.73
C ASP A 107 25.48 -2.58 4.27
N ALA A 108 25.14 -1.94 3.14
CA ALA A 108 23.77 -1.91 2.67
C ALA A 108 23.30 -3.31 2.24
N PRO A 109 22.11 -3.77 2.71
CA PRO A 109 21.61 -5.11 2.43
C PRO A 109 21.25 -5.29 0.96
N LEU A 110 21.32 -6.53 0.49
CA LEU A 110 20.84 -6.92 -0.84
C LEU A 110 19.31 -7.02 -0.86
N VAL A 111 18.75 -6.89 -2.04
CA VAL A 111 17.30 -7.07 -2.26
C VAL A 111 16.84 -8.46 -1.78
N CYS A 112 17.59 -9.52 -2.11
CA CYS A 112 17.28 -10.88 -1.69
C CYS A 112 17.20 -11.03 -0.17
N ASP A 113 18.09 -10.39 0.58
CA ASP A 113 18.14 -10.49 2.04
C ASP A 113 16.90 -9.84 2.69
N LEU A 114 16.36 -8.79 2.08
CA LEU A 114 15.22 -8.05 2.59
C LEU A 114 13.86 -8.60 2.18
N LEU A 115 13.80 -9.47 1.16
CA LEU A 115 12.55 -10.16 0.80
C LEU A 115 12.18 -11.24 1.81
N GLY A 116 13.17 -11.77 2.55
CA GLY A 116 12.97 -12.74 3.61
C GLY A 116 12.53 -14.12 3.13
N GLU A 117 12.20 -14.98 4.09
CA GLU A 117 11.61 -16.29 3.82
C GLU A 117 10.13 -16.14 3.45
N VAL A 118 9.73 -16.78 2.37
CA VAL A 118 8.37 -16.72 1.85
C VAL A 118 7.65 -18.03 2.15
N LYS A 119 6.45 -17.93 2.71
CA LYS A 119 5.63 -19.11 3.07
C LYS A 119 5.01 -19.78 1.84
N ASP A 120 4.66 -18.99 0.83
CA ASP A 120 4.04 -19.47 -0.41
C ASP A 120 4.99 -19.23 -1.59
N GLU A 121 5.65 -20.29 -2.03
CA GLU A 121 6.58 -20.25 -3.16
C GLU A 121 5.87 -20.00 -4.49
N SER A 122 4.60 -20.39 -4.64
CA SER A 122 3.81 -20.12 -5.84
C SER A 122 3.51 -18.62 -5.97
N LEU A 123 3.09 -17.99 -4.87
CA LEU A 123 2.88 -16.53 -4.82
C LEU A 123 4.20 -15.78 -5.10
N ARG A 124 5.29 -16.23 -4.51
CA ARG A 124 6.62 -15.66 -4.76
C ARG A 124 6.98 -15.68 -6.23
N GLN A 125 6.85 -16.82 -6.88
CA GLN A 125 7.17 -16.97 -8.29
C GLN A 125 6.32 -16.05 -9.17
N GLN A 126 5.00 -15.99 -8.92
CA GLN A 126 4.09 -15.09 -9.62
C GLN A 126 4.47 -13.61 -9.47
N LEU A 127 4.80 -13.18 -8.25
CA LEU A 127 5.21 -11.80 -7.98
C LEU A 127 6.56 -11.48 -8.59
N PHE A 128 7.52 -12.41 -8.55
CA PHE A 128 8.84 -12.21 -9.14
C PHE A 128 8.76 -12.05 -10.66
N GLU A 129 7.96 -12.87 -11.32
CA GLU A 129 7.69 -12.76 -12.76
C GLU A 129 6.98 -11.44 -13.09
N LEU A 130 5.89 -11.12 -12.35
CA LEU A 130 5.08 -9.92 -12.56
C LEU A 130 5.92 -8.64 -12.45
N PHE A 131 6.74 -8.52 -11.41
CA PHE A 131 7.56 -7.34 -11.16
C PHE A 131 8.95 -7.41 -11.79
N ARG A 132 9.35 -8.55 -12.37
CA ARG A 132 10.69 -8.82 -12.90
C ARG A 132 11.75 -8.55 -11.84
N ILE A 133 11.66 -9.25 -10.71
CA ILE A 133 12.51 -9.04 -9.53
C ILE A 133 13.89 -9.69 -9.68
N GLU A 134 14.03 -10.80 -10.41
CA GLU A 134 15.26 -11.58 -10.49
C GLU A 134 16.52 -10.74 -10.79
N PRO A 135 16.51 -9.81 -11.77
CA PRO A 135 17.68 -8.98 -12.07
C PRO A 135 18.10 -8.04 -10.94
N MET A 136 17.22 -7.84 -9.94
CA MET A 136 17.46 -6.92 -8.83
C MET A 136 17.94 -7.64 -7.57
N LEU A 137 17.81 -8.97 -7.46
CA LEU A 137 18.08 -9.74 -6.24
C LEU A 137 19.50 -9.50 -5.70
N GLY A 138 20.49 -9.43 -6.56
CA GLY A 138 21.89 -9.17 -6.21
C GLY A 138 22.26 -7.68 -6.07
N LYS A 139 21.31 -6.77 -6.23
CA LYS A 139 21.57 -5.33 -6.04
C LYS A 139 21.42 -4.94 -4.58
N LYS A 140 22.23 -3.99 -4.15
CA LYS A 140 22.01 -3.29 -2.87
C LYS A 140 20.78 -2.39 -2.99
N VAL A 141 19.91 -2.38 -1.97
CA VAL A 141 18.63 -1.60 -2.01
C VAL A 141 18.87 -0.11 -2.26
N ILE A 142 19.96 0.44 -1.74
CA ILE A 142 20.34 1.84 -1.96
C ILE A 142 20.66 2.19 -3.42
N LEU A 143 20.98 1.18 -4.25
CA LEU A 143 21.31 1.36 -5.67
C LEU A 143 20.11 1.17 -6.61
N LEU A 144 18.93 0.89 -6.07
CA LEU A 144 17.73 0.75 -6.87
C LEU A 144 17.29 2.12 -7.42
N SER A 145 16.90 2.15 -8.68
CA SER A 145 16.15 3.29 -9.24
C SER A 145 14.82 3.47 -8.54
N SER A 146 14.16 4.63 -8.70
CA SER A 146 12.85 4.88 -8.10
C SER A 146 11.81 3.82 -8.52
N GLY A 147 11.82 3.41 -9.80
CA GLY A 147 10.94 2.36 -10.31
C GLY A 147 11.27 0.98 -9.74
N GLU A 148 12.55 0.62 -9.65
CA GLU A 148 12.98 -0.65 -9.05
C GLU A 148 12.65 -0.72 -7.58
N LEU A 149 12.82 0.37 -6.85
CA LEU A 149 12.46 0.43 -5.44
C LEU A 149 10.97 0.24 -5.21
N ARG A 150 10.11 0.84 -6.06
CA ARG A 150 8.65 0.61 -5.96
C ARG A 150 8.27 -0.84 -6.22
N LYS A 151 8.85 -1.46 -7.24
CA LYS A 151 8.67 -2.89 -7.50
C LYS A 151 9.08 -3.74 -6.30
N PHE A 152 10.24 -3.46 -5.73
CA PHE A 152 10.74 -4.13 -4.53
C PHE A 152 9.77 -3.96 -3.34
N GLN A 153 9.35 -2.71 -3.05
CA GLN A 153 8.42 -2.43 -1.95
C GLN A 153 7.08 -3.16 -2.12
N LEU A 154 6.50 -3.13 -3.34
CA LEU A 154 5.27 -3.84 -3.66
C LEU A 154 5.45 -5.35 -3.51
N THR A 155 6.50 -5.93 -4.07
CA THR A 155 6.79 -7.37 -3.95
C THR A 155 6.91 -7.77 -2.49
N LYS A 156 7.75 -7.07 -1.71
CA LYS A 156 7.95 -7.35 -0.28
C LYS A 156 6.65 -7.31 0.51
N THR A 157 5.81 -6.33 0.22
CA THR A 157 4.51 -6.17 0.88
C THR A 157 3.54 -7.28 0.48
N LEU A 158 3.44 -7.60 -0.81
CA LEU A 158 2.52 -8.61 -1.33
C LEU A 158 2.92 -10.04 -0.92
N LEU A 159 4.20 -10.30 -0.67
CA LEU A 159 4.68 -11.58 -0.11
C LEU A 159 4.14 -11.86 1.30
N THR A 160 3.57 -10.88 1.99
CA THR A 160 2.84 -11.09 3.25
C THR A 160 1.39 -11.54 3.05
N ASP A 161 0.93 -11.70 1.80
CA ASP A 161 -0.41 -12.10 1.38
C ASP A 161 -1.54 -11.26 2.04
N PRO A 162 -1.51 -9.92 1.88
CA PRO A 162 -2.53 -9.07 2.49
C PRO A 162 -3.88 -9.18 1.75
N ARG A 163 -4.99 -8.98 2.47
CA ARG A 163 -6.33 -8.85 1.87
C ARG A 163 -6.58 -7.46 1.29
N VAL A 164 -5.96 -6.45 1.86
CA VAL A 164 -6.10 -5.05 1.43
C VAL A 164 -4.73 -4.39 1.30
N LEU A 165 -4.44 -3.85 0.13
CA LEU A 165 -3.25 -3.05 -0.14
C LEU A 165 -3.65 -1.60 -0.36
N ILE A 166 -3.25 -0.73 0.56
CA ILE A 166 -3.48 0.72 0.45
C ILE A 166 -2.21 1.37 -0.07
N MET A 167 -2.30 2.11 -1.16
CA MET A 167 -1.18 2.83 -1.76
C MET A 167 -1.47 4.34 -1.80
N ASP A 168 -0.63 5.12 -1.12
CA ASP A 168 -0.76 6.57 -1.07
C ASP A 168 0.15 7.22 -2.10
N ASN A 169 -0.45 7.89 -3.08
CA ASN A 169 0.19 8.57 -4.20
C ASN A 169 1.19 7.67 -4.98
N PRO A 170 0.78 6.49 -5.48
CA PRO A 170 1.71 5.53 -6.10
C PRO A 170 2.36 6.05 -7.38
N PHE A 171 1.80 7.06 -8.03
CA PHE A 171 2.27 7.59 -9.31
C PHE A 171 3.18 8.82 -9.18
N ILE A 172 3.36 9.36 -7.95
CA ILE A 172 4.14 10.58 -7.73
C ILE A 172 5.62 10.36 -8.09
N GLY A 173 6.24 11.33 -8.77
CA GLY A 173 7.66 11.30 -9.11
C GLY A 173 8.06 10.20 -10.10
N LEU A 174 7.12 9.58 -10.81
CA LEU A 174 7.39 8.65 -11.91
C LEU A 174 7.39 9.37 -13.25
N ASP A 175 8.35 9.00 -14.12
CA ASP A 175 8.27 9.31 -15.53
C ASP A 175 7.10 8.56 -16.20
N ALA A 176 6.71 8.98 -17.41
CA ALA A 176 5.58 8.42 -18.14
C ALA A 176 5.71 6.90 -18.37
N ALA A 177 6.88 6.41 -18.76
CA ALA A 177 7.09 4.99 -19.06
C ALA A 177 6.96 4.11 -17.78
N THR A 178 7.53 4.59 -16.67
CA THR A 178 7.45 3.88 -15.38
C THR A 178 6.02 3.93 -14.83
N ARG A 179 5.28 5.02 -15.06
CA ARG A 179 3.87 5.14 -14.69
C ARG A 179 3.01 4.12 -15.44
N GLU A 180 3.12 4.02 -16.77
CA GLU A 180 2.40 3.04 -17.58
C GLU A 180 2.70 1.59 -17.15
N LEU A 181 3.97 1.31 -16.85
CA LEU A 181 4.35 0.01 -16.32
C LEU A 181 3.64 -0.29 -14.99
N LEU A 182 3.59 0.69 -14.09
CA LEU A 182 2.89 0.53 -12.80
C LEU A 182 1.39 0.31 -13.00
N TYR A 183 0.73 1.04 -13.91
CA TYR A 183 -0.67 0.79 -14.27
C TYR A 183 -0.89 -0.66 -14.71
N THR A 184 -0.09 -1.15 -15.65
CA THR A 184 -0.18 -2.54 -16.14
C THR A 184 -0.01 -3.56 -15.00
N VAL A 185 0.90 -3.31 -14.08
CA VAL A 185 1.11 -4.18 -12.91
C VAL A 185 -0.09 -4.14 -11.97
N LEU A 186 -0.62 -2.96 -11.68
CA LEU A 186 -1.80 -2.82 -10.80
C LEU A 186 -3.05 -3.46 -11.40
N GLU A 187 -3.26 -3.36 -12.72
CA GLU A 187 -4.35 -4.06 -13.41
C GLU A 187 -4.24 -5.58 -13.26
N LYS A 188 -3.04 -6.14 -13.36
CA LYS A 188 -2.83 -7.58 -13.13
C LYS A 188 -3.05 -7.97 -11.68
N LEU A 189 -2.60 -7.14 -10.72
CA LEU A 189 -2.85 -7.37 -9.29
C LEU A 189 -4.34 -7.30 -8.96
N ALA A 190 -5.09 -6.40 -9.60
CA ALA A 190 -6.54 -6.28 -9.41
C ALA A 190 -7.31 -7.53 -9.88
N GLN A 191 -6.70 -8.39 -10.70
CA GLN A 191 -7.29 -9.68 -11.10
C GLN A 191 -7.09 -10.79 -10.07
N LEU A 192 -6.27 -10.58 -9.04
CA LEU A 192 -6.09 -11.53 -7.95
C LEU A 192 -7.33 -11.49 -7.04
N ALA A 193 -8.09 -12.57 -7.03
CA ALA A 193 -9.37 -12.66 -6.33
C ALA A 193 -9.31 -12.39 -4.81
N SER A 194 -8.12 -12.53 -4.22
CA SER A 194 -7.91 -12.35 -2.78
C SER A 194 -7.47 -10.94 -2.39
N LEU A 195 -7.10 -10.07 -3.34
CA LEU A 195 -6.50 -8.77 -3.05
C LEU A 195 -7.45 -7.63 -3.40
N GLN A 196 -7.76 -6.78 -2.43
CA GLN A 196 -8.43 -5.51 -2.64
C GLN A 196 -7.40 -4.37 -2.69
N ILE A 197 -7.46 -3.52 -3.71
CA ILE A 197 -6.56 -2.38 -3.88
C ILE A 197 -7.30 -1.10 -3.50
N VAL A 198 -6.69 -0.29 -2.65
CA VAL A 198 -7.15 1.05 -2.28
C VAL A 198 -6.08 2.05 -2.69
N LEU A 199 -6.41 2.96 -3.59
CA LEU A 199 -5.53 4.05 -4.02
C LEU A 199 -5.92 5.33 -3.29
N VAL A 200 -4.94 6.03 -2.75
CA VAL A 200 -5.12 7.37 -2.19
C VAL A 200 -4.46 8.35 -3.15
N LEU A 201 -5.26 9.18 -3.82
CA LEU A 201 -4.81 10.02 -4.92
C LEU A 201 -5.06 11.49 -4.65
N SER A 202 -4.21 12.34 -5.20
CA SER A 202 -4.37 13.79 -5.13
C SER A 202 -5.03 14.38 -6.38
N MET A 203 -5.09 13.62 -7.49
CA MET A 203 -5.66 14.02 -8.78
C MET A 203 -6.56 12.94 -9.34
N LEU A 204 -7.60 13.33 -10.05
CA LEU A 204 -8.54 12.42 -10.71
C LEU A 204 -7.91 11.73 -11.93
N ASP A 205 -6.98 12.37 -12.61
CA ASP A 205 -6.34 11.86 -13.82
C ASP A 205 -5.47 10.61 -13.58
N ASP A 206 -5.18 10.33 -12.30
CA ASP A 206 -4.38 9.17 -11.91
C ASP A 206 -5.22 7.91 -11.57
N ILE A 207 -6.53 7.92 -11.83
CA ILE A 207 -7.41 6.79 -11.48
C ILE A 207 -7.32 5.69 -12.55
N PRO A 208 -6.84 4.48 -12.21
CA PRO A 208 -6.84 3.35 -13.13
C PRO A 208 -8.24 2.84 -13.46
N SER A 209 -8.36 2.18 -14.63
CA SER A 209 -9.63 1.67 -15.15
C SER A 209 -10.26 0.56 -14.28
N PHE A 210 -9.47 -0.16 -13.49
CA PHE A 210 -9.96 -1.24 -12.62
C PHE A 210 -10.61 -0.73 -11.32
N ILE A 211 -10.55 0.57 -11.03
CA ILE A 211 -11.21 1.14 -9.86
C ILE A 211 -12.73 1.11 -10.04
N THR A 212 -13.44 0.54 -9.08
CA THR A 212 -14.90 0.34 -9.13
C THR A 212 -15.67 1.31 -8.25
N LEU A 213 -15.00 1.93 -7.25
CA LEU A 213 -15.61 2.89 -6.32
C LEU A 213 -14.70 4.10 -6.10
N LEU A 214 -15.30 5.31 -6.04
CA LEU A 214 -14.63 6.58 -5.74
C LEU A 214 -15.12 7.16 -4.42
#